data_9266a53b6d813c405fffbca78538ba6d
#
_entry.id   9266a53b6d813c405fffbca78538ba6d
#
_cell.length_a   1.000
_cell.length_b   1.000
_cell.length_c   1.000
_cell.angle_alpha   90.00
_cell.angle_beta   90.00
_cell.angle_gamma   90.00
#
_symmetry.space_group_name_H-M   'P 1'
#
loop_
_entity.id
_entity.type
_entity.pdbx_description
1 polymer ?
#
loop_
_entity_poly.entity_id
_entity_poly.type
_entity_poly.pdbx_seq_one_letter_code
_entity_poly.pdbx_strand_id
1 'polypeptide(L)'
;MVLPPYSSGTSERASLLQSAQPCFWGVGNLDVDEAALAEGWILVRSGIMRFQDGTEVVISAVPEDGNAILPSRSFREAWTDPHMPFTVFAGLPPLKPYGNVAGIPSCMRDGGRLIGCDADTLPEAPGRYLCPNSDDSIADRYALPLATESRRDMPVRTLYLYPRLFWENETTDRPDWLFLPLLRLTDEGSGPRPDPAYAPPSLYVEANPVLRGLARGLEARLAAAIRRLEPARRRGLDEPATSRQLLLVNAARTLSELRHALAWPGTAPHELFGLLRNGFAAAAACVGIATADAMPLYRHDDPAESFRSLDSLLREILRGLLPETAAVVRFRADGEFLRAELPEGLGRTQALLVLQTEETVSSLLNEGRLVADAPDTLPATLAQAIAGVPLREIPAPPGLPQRDGIHYLEPDARSERWQAALRSGALGVALFPLCGPALPGHLRLLYLRN
;
A
#
# COMPACT_ATOMS: atom_id res chain seq x y z
N MET A 1 -16.59 48.39 -11.18
CA MET A 1 -15.37 47.73 -11.67
C MET A 1 -15.74 46.27 -11.87
N VAL A 2 -15.84 45.87 -13.11
CA VAL A 2 -16.07 44.45 -13.45
C VAL A 2 -14.78 43.76 -13.08
N LEU A 3 -14.79 42.85 -12.13
CA LEU A 3 -13.67 41.93 -11.92
C LEU A 3 -13.38 41.30 -13.29
N PRO A 4 -12.13 41.21 -13.72
CA PRO A 4 -11.79 40.51 -14.95
C PRO A 4 -12.39 39.13 -14.87
N PRO A 5 -12.79 38.53 -15.97
CA PRO A 5 -13.42 37.23 -15.99
C PRO A 5 -12.48 36.19 -15.39
N TYR A 6 -12.74 35.78 -14.16
CA TYR A 6 -12.03 34.72 -13.45
C TYR A 6 -12.19 33.36 -14.18
N SER A 7 -13.01 33.32 -15.23
CA SER A 7 -13.33 32.09 -15.94
C SER A 7 -12.20 31.51 -16.79
N SER A 8 -11.27 32.30 -17.28
CA SER A 8 -10.10 31.78 -18.00
C SER A 8 -8.99 31.31 -17.05
N GLY A 9 -8.78 32.02 -15.95
CA GLY A 9 -7.71 31.73 -15.02
C GLY A 9 -7.91 30.45 -14.19
N THR A 10 -9.16 30.06 -13.90
CA THR A 10 -9.43 28.81 -13.14
C THR A 10 -9.27 27.58 -14.02
N SER A 11 -9.69 27.62 -15.28
CA SER A 11 -9.49 26.53 -16.22
C SER A 11 -8.01 26.34 -16.58
N GLU A 12 -7.29 27.44 -16.82
CA GLU A 12 -5.83 27.40 -17.05
C GLU A 12 -5.07 26.95 -15.80
N ARG A 13 -5.45 27.42 -14.62
CA ARG A 13 -4.83 27.00 -13.35
C ARG A 13 -5.10 25.52 -13.06
N ALA A 14 -6.31 25.02 -13.29
CA ALA A 14 -6.63 23.61 -13.16
C ALA A 14 -5.84 22.77 -14.17
N SER A 15 -5.72 23.23 -15.42
CA SER A 15 -4.91 22.55 -16.44
C SER A 15 -3.43 22.55 -16.11
N LEU A 16 -2.89 23.67 -15.58
CA LEU A 16 -1.51 23.73 -15.13
C LEU A 16 -1.25 22.84 -13.90
N LEU A 17 -2.16 22.82 -12.93
CA LEU A 17 -2.05 21.95 -11.76
C LEU A 17 -2.15 20.48 -12.17
N GLN A 18 -3.05 20.15 -13.08
CA GLN A 18 -3.25 18.79 -13.59
C GLN A 18 -2.04 18.29 -14.39
N SER A 19 -1.36 19.17 -15.11
CA SER A 19 -0.14 18.83 -15.85
C SER A 19 1.10 18.74 -14.96
N ALA A 20 1.16 19.56 -13.90
CA ALA A 20 2.29 19.61 -12.98
C ALA A 20 2.20 18.61 -11.83
N GLN A 21 0.99 18.25 -11.41
CA GLN A 21 0.75 17.40 -10.26
C GLN A 21 -0.52 16.56 -10.46
N PRO A 22 -0.40 15.36 -11.02
CA PRO A 22 -1.55 14.44 -11.11
C PRO A 22 -2.12 14.18 -9.72
N CYS A 23 -3.43 14.02 -9.62
CA CYS A 23 -4.10 13.79 -8.34
C CYS A 23 -4.02 14.96 -7.35
N PHE A 24 -4.03 16.20 -7.85
CA PHE A 24 -3.94 17.44 -7.05
C PHE A 24 -5.21 17.78 -6.26
N TRP A 25 -6.28 17.03 -6.40
CA TRP A 25 -7.58 17.21 -5.76
C TRP A 25 -7.82 16.19 -4.64
N GLY A 26 -8.74 16.48 -3.73
CA GLY A 26 -9.04 15.56 -2.64
C GLY A 26 -9.21 16.29 -1.30
N VAL A 27 -9.29 15.51 -0.23
CA VAL A 27 -9.41 15.97 1.15
C VAL A 27 -8.03 16.19 1.75
N GLY A 28 -7.78 17.39 2.29
CA GLY A 28 -6.55 17.74 3.00
C GLY A 28 -6.63 17.41 4.48
N ASN A 29 -7.76 17.70 5.10
CA ASN A 29 -8.17 17.25 6.43
C ASN A 29 -9.67 17.34 6.53
N LEU A 30 -10.26 16.63 7.46
CA LEU A 30 -11.71 16.69 7.73
C LEU A 30 -11.95 16.35 9.19
N ASP A 31 -12.57 17.29 9.91
CA ASP A 31 -13.06 17.09 11.27
C ASP A 31 -14.59 17.02 11.25
N VAL A 32 -15.13 15.83 11.50
CA VAL A 32 -16.55 15.54 11.51
C VAL A 32 -17.01 15.37 12.96
N ASP A 33 -18.14 15.95 13.29
CA ASP A 33 -18.72 15.86 14.63
C ASP A 33 -19.27 14.45 14.91
N GLU A 34 -18.59 13.69 15.78
CA GLU A 34 -18.99 12.33 16.15
C GLU A 34 -20.33 12.29 16.90
N ALA A 35 -20.67 13.33 17.69
CA ALA A 35 -21.94 13.39 18.38
C ALA A 35 -23.09 13.61 17.38
N ALA A 36 -22.89 14.47 16.39
CA ALA A 36 -23.85 14.66 15.31
C ALA A 36 -24.05 13.39 14.49
N LEU A 37 -22.95 12.64 14.21
CA LEU A 37 -23.04 11.35 13.52
C LEU A 37 -23.92 10.36 14.29
N ALA A 38 -23.75 10.25 15.60
CA ALA A 38 -24.56 9.37 16.43
C ALA A 38 -26.08 9.79 16.41
N GLU A 39 -26.35 11.08 16.19
CA GLU A 39 -27.68 11.61 16.01
C GLU A 39 -28.21 11.54 14.57
N GLY A 40 -27.46 10.97 13.64
CA GLY A 40 -27.85 10.79 12.23
C GLY A 40 -27.65 12.04 11.37
N TRP A 41 -26.68 12.87 11.72
CA TRP A 41 -26.33 14.09 10.99
C TRP A 41 -24.87 14.09 10.52
N ILE A 42 -24.63 14.62 9.34
CA ILE A 42 -23.28 14.98 8.90
C ILE A 42 -23.05 16.45 9.23
N LEU A 43 -22.16 16.71 10.16
CA LEU A 43 -21.67 18.03 10.51
C LEU A 43 -20.15 18.07 10.42
N VAL A 44 -19.64 18.86 9.49
CA VAL A 44 -18.20 19.13 9.34
C VAL A 44 -17.85 20.36 10.16
N ARG A 45 -17.02 20.20 11.19
CA ARG A 45 -16.56 21.30 12.05
C ARG A 45 -15.46 22.12 11.36
N SER A 46 -14.53 21.43 10.75
CA SER A 46 -13.46 22.06 9.98
C SER A 46 -12.95 21.11 8.90
N GLY A 47 -12.35 21.66 7.86
CA GLY A 47 -11.79 20.85 6.79
C GLY A 47 -11.16 21.67 5.69
N ILE A 48 -10.21 21.04 5.02
CA ILE A 48 -9.61 21.56 3.79
C ILE A 48 -9.82 20.52 2.71
N MET A 49 -10.35 20.95 1.59
CA MET A 49 -10.55 20.10 0.43
C MET A 49 -10.29 20.86 -0.85
N ARG A 50 -9.90 20.16 -1.90
CA ARG A 50 -9.69 20.74 -3.22
C ARG A 50 -10.46 19.94 -4.25
N PHE A 51 -11.28 20.63 -5.03
CA PHE A 51 -12.06 20.02 -6.11
C PHE A 51 -11.20 19.82 -7.37
N GLN A 52 -11.73 19.04 -8.31
CA GLN A 52 -11.05 18.68 -9.56
C GLN A 52 -10.76 19.91 -10.47
N ASP A 53 -11.50 21.01 -10.31
CA ASP A 53 -11.25 22.29 -11.00
C ASP A 53 -10.19 23.17 -10.31
N GLY A 54 -9.56 22.68 -9.25
CA GLY A 54 -8.57 23.40 -8.46
C GLY A 54 -9.18 24.34 -7.41
N THR A 55 -10.51 24.37 -7.27
CA THR A 55 -11.14 25.20 -6.22
C THR A 55 -10.83 24.63 -4.86
N GLU A 56 -10.18 25.45 -4.03
CA GLU A 56 -9.88 25.12 -2.64
C GLU A 56 -10.99 25.63 -1.71
N VAL A 57 -11.47 24.73 -0.86
CA VAL A 57 -12.53 24.97 0.11
C VAL A 57 -11.93 24.76 1.49
N VAL A 58 -12.00 25.82 2.29
CA VAL A 58 -11.58 25.81 3.70
C VAL A 58 -12.82 26.03 4.55
N ILE A 59 -13.18 25.03 5.33
CA ILE A 59 -14.23 25.12 6.34
C ILE A 59 -13.54 25.31 7.68
N SER A 60 -13.95 26.34 8.42
CA SER A 60 -13.40 26.62 9.75
C SER A 60 -14.52 26.66 10.79
N ALA A 61 -14.18 26.18 11.98
CA ALA A 61 -15.06 26.32 13.15
C ALA A 61 -15.31 27.79 13.49
N VAL A 62 -14.39 28.70 13.08
CA VAL A 62 -14.58 30.16 13.12
C VAL A 62 -14.84 30.62 11.67
N PRO A 63 -16.05 30.99 11.30
CA PRO A 63 -16.42 31.32 9.93
C PRO A 63 -15.58 32.44 9.30
N GLU A 64 -14.99 33.31 10.10
CA GLU A 64 -14.12 34.40 9.62
C GLU A 64 -12.78 33.89 9.05
N ASP A 65 -12.34 32.72 9.48
CA ASP A 65 -11.07 32.11 9.04
C ASP A 65 -11.25 31.18 7.83
N GLY A 66 -12.49 30.85 7.47
CA GLY A 66 -12.84 30.00 6.34
C GLY A 66 -13.30 30.79 5.11
N ASN A 67 -13.21 30.17 3.95
CA ASN A 67 -13.73 30.71 2.70
C ASN A 67 -15.03 30.03 2.24
N ALA A 68 -15.55 29.10 3.02
CA ALA A 68 -16.69 28.29 2.64
C ALA A 68 -17.65 28.04 3.82
N ILE A 69 -18.89 27.75 3.47
CA ILE A 69 -19.94 27.31 4.39
C ILE A 69 -20.48 25.99 3.87
N LEU A 70 -20.40 24.94 4.67
CA LEU A 70 -20.95 23.62 4.37
C LEU A 70 -22.09 23.32 5.39
N PRO A 71 -23.35 23.41 4.97
CA PRO A 71 -24.49 23.10 5.87
C PRO A 71 -24.45 21.63 6.28
N SER A 72 -24.87 21.38 7.53
CA SER A 72 -25.13 20.02 8.01
C SER A 72 -26.32 19.41 7.26
N ARG A 73 -26.34 18.07 7.20
CA ARG A 73 -27.42 17.33 6.55
C ARG A 73 -27.71 16.02 7.28
N SER A 74 -29.00 15.70 7.46
CA SER A 74 -29.43 14.43 8.03
C SER A 74 -29.35 13.30 7.00
N PHE A 75 -28.84 12.15 7.42
CA PHE A 75 -28.79 10.94 6.60
C PHE A 75 -29.79 9.86 7.06
N ARG A 76 -30.58 10.12 8.08
CA ARG A 76 -31.48 9.12 8.69
C ARG A 76 -32.46 8.50 7.68
N GLU A 77 -33.06 9.32 6.82
CA GLU A 77 -34.00 8.83 5.81
C GLU A 77 -33.32 8.28 4.57
N ALA A 78 -32.09 8.72 4.29
CA ALA A 78 -31.33 8.32 3.12
C ALA A 78 -30.60 6.99 3.29
N TRP A 79 -30.14 6.69 4.50
CA TRP A 79 -29.44 5.43 4.80
C TRP A 79 -30.41 4.40 5.37
N THR A 80 -31.06 3.69 4.45
CA THR A 80 -32.13 2.72 4.78
C THR A 80 -31.61 1.35 5.18
N ASP A 81 -30.43 0.97 4.75
CA ASP A 81 -29.79 -0.32 5.08
C ASP A 81 -28.43 -0.08 5.77
N PRO A 82 -28.37 -0.23 7.11
CA PRO A 82 -27.13 -0.05 7.88
C PRO A 82 -26.01 -1.03 7.52
N HIS A 83 -26.32 -2.18 6.89
CA HIS A 83 -25.31 -3.16 6.46
C HIS A 83 -24.59 -2.74 5.18
N MET A 84 -25.15 -1.79 4.45
CA MET A 84 -24.51 -1.26 3.24
C MET A 84 -23.72 -0.01 3.58
N PRO A 85 -22.47 0.11 3.07
CA PRO A 85 -21.69 1.33 3.26
C PRO A 85 -22.41 2.55 2.68
N PHE A 86 -22.33 3.69 3.35
CA PHE A 86 -22.96 4.92 2.92
C PHE A 86 -21.92 6.00 2.65
N THR A 87 -21.77 6.39 1.39
CA THR A 87 -20.75 7.38 0.98
C THR A 87 -21.34 8.79 0.94
N VAL A 88 -20.62 9.72 1.57
CA VAL A 88 -20.97 11.13 1.67
C VAL A 88 -20.05 11.94 0.75
N PHE A 89 -20.64 12.83 -0.03
CA PHE A 89 -19.95 13.71 -0.97
C PHE A 89 -20.13 15.18 -0.61
N ALA A 90 -19.10 15.99 -0.85
CA ALA A 90 -19.28 17.42 -1.04
C ALA A 90 -19.50 17.68 -2.53
N GLY A 91 -20.53 18.42 -2.86
CA GLY A 91 -20.82 18.84 -4.22
C GLY A 91 -20.69 20.35 -4.38
N LEU A 92 -20.06 20.78 -5.48
CA LEU A 92 -19.91 22.19 -5.82
C LEU A 92 -20.43 22.42 -7.24
N PRO A 93 -21.36 23.37 -7.44
CA PRO A 93 -21.90 23.65 -8.77
C PRO A 93 -20.80 24.20 -9.69
N PRO A 94 -20.94 24.03 -11.03
CA PRO A 94 -19.97 24.52 -11.98
C PRO A 94 -19.83 26.04 -11.91
N LEU A 95 -18.64 26.54 -12.20
CA LEU A 95 -18.40 27.98 -12.30
C LEU A 95 -19.12 28.55 -13.54
N LYS A 96 -20.08 29.44 -13.33
CA LYS A 96 -20.76 30.15 -14.42
C LYS A 96 -20.22 31.58 -14.52
N PRO A 97 -20.00 32.13 -15.72
CA PRO A 97 -19.40 33.46 -15.91
C PRO A 97 -20.22 34.61 -15.28
N TYR A 98 -21.52 34.44 -15.12
CA TYR A 98 -22.40 35.47 -14.58
C TYR A 98 -23.52 34.80 -13.75
N GLY A 99 -23.55 35.02 -12.45
CA GLY A 99 -24.73 34.71 -11.65
C GLY A 99 -24.70 33.50 -10.73
N ASN A 100 -23.56 33.18 -10.17
CA ASN A 100 -23.44 32.06 -9.19
C ASN A 100 -23.47 32.53 -7.73
N VAL A 101 -24.03 33.72 -7.45
CA VAL A 101 -24.06 34.29 -6.10
C VAL A 101 -25.50 34.30 -5.58
N ALA A 102 -25.70 33.72 -4.41
CA ALA A 102 -26.97 33.79 -3.66
C ALA A 102 -26.77 34.57 -2.35
N GLY A 103 -27.82 35.15 -1.83
CA GLY A 103 -27.82 35.75 -0.48
C GLY A 103 -27.72 34.68 0.60
N ILE A 104 -27.09 34.99 1.72
CA ILE A 104 -27.02 34.08 2.87
C ILE A 104 -28.43 34.00 3.50
N PRO A 105 -29.05 32.81 3.61
CA PRO A 105 -30.33 32.64 4.28
C PRO A 105 -30.24 33.05 5.75
N SER A 106 -31.33 33.61 6.26
CA SER A 106 -31.41 34.08 7.66
C SER A 106 -31.15 32.94 8.66
N CYS A 107 -31.53 31.71 8.33
CA CYS A 107 -31.30 30.55 9.18
C CYS A 107 -29.80 30.22 9.37
N MET A 108 -28.89 30.71 8.50
CA MET A 108 -27.46 30.58 8.67
C MET A 108 -26.82 31.61 9.58
N ARG A 109 -27.65 32.43 10.27
CA ARG A 109 -27.14 33.48 11.14
C ARG A 109 -27.72 33.29 12.54
N ASP A 110 -26.85 33.25 13.53
CA ASP A 110 -27.22 33.31 14.92
C ASP A 110 -26.42 34.43 15.60
N GLY A 111 -27.11 35.47 16.05
CA GLY A 111 -26.49 36.62 16.73
C GLY A 111 -25.38 37.30 15.89
N GLY A 112 -25.52 37.35 14.56
CA GLY A 112 -24.53 37.93 13.64
C GLY A 112 -23.40 37.00 13.22
N ARG A 113 -23.43 35.73 13.64
CA ARG A 113 -22.47 34.69 13.21
C ARG A 113 -23.08 33.82 12.11
N LEU A 114 -22.22 33.36 11.20
CA LEU A 114 -22.60 32.37 10.21
C LEU A 114 -22.56 30.99 10.87
N ILE A 115 -23.68 30.28 10.88
CA ILE A 115 -23.80 28.91 11.38
C ILE A 115 -24.29 28.00 10.26
N GLY A 116 -24.00 26.70 10.37
CA GLY A 116 -24.57 25.70 9.50
C GLY A 116 -26.07 25.58 9.73
N CYS A 117 -26.84 25.52 8.67
CA CYS A 117 -28.25 25.14 8.70
C CYS A 117 -28.42 23.75 8.13
N ASP A 118 -29.54 23.12 8.47
CA ASP A 118 -29.95 21.87 7.83
C ASP A 118 -30.12 22.11 6.32
N ALA A 119 -29.44 21.29 5.53
CA ALA A 119 -29.47 21.37 4.06
C ALA A 119 -30.89 21.15 3.51
N ASP A 120 -31.75 20.41 4.22
CA ASP A 120 -33.13 20.12 3.80
C ASP A 120 -34.08 21.29 4.05
N THR A 121 -33.72 22.24 4.94
CA THR A 121 -34.48 23.47 5.20
C THR A 121 -34.02 24.65 4.34
N LEU A 122 -32.90 24.51 3.62
CA LEU A 122 -32.40 25.57 2.75
C LEU A 122 -33.15 25.55 1.42
N PRO A 123 -33.61 26.71 0.94
CA PRO A 123 -34.10 26.81 -0.42
C PRO A 123 -32.97 26.37 -1.38
N GLU A 124 -33.34 25.69 -2.45
CA GLU A 124 -32.42 25.31 -3.52
C GLU A 124 -31.69 26.56 -4.06
N ALA A 125 -30.64 26.98 -3.37
CA ALA A 125 -29.86 28.13 -3.79
C ALA A 125 -29.01 27.71 -5.00
N PRO A 126 -29.23 28.24 -6.20
CA PRO A 126 -28.52 27.83 -7.40
C PRO A 126 -27.07 28.32 -7.45
N GLY A 127 -26.57 28.92 -6.35
CA GLY A 127 -25.30 29.60 -6.32
C GLY A 127 -24.12 28.75 -5.88
N ARG A 128 -22.96 29.01 -6.49
CA ARG A 128 -21.64 28.49 -6.04
C ARG A 128 -21.11 29.27 -4.83
N TYR A 129 -21.56 30.54 -4.70
CA TYR A 129 -21.12 31.46 -3.67
C TYR A 129 -22.30 32.03 -2.91
N LEU A 130 -22.12 32.28 -1.61
CA LEU A 130 -22.98 33.07 -0.77
C LEU A 130 -22.36 34.44 -0.56
N CYS A 131 -23.22 35.50 -0.63
CA CYS A 131 -22.82 36.86 -0.33
C CYS A 131 -23.51 37.31 0.94
N PRO A 132 -22.81 37.79 1.97
CA PRO A 132 -23.45 38.43 3.13
C PRO A 132 -24.27 39.65 2.68
N ASN A 133 -25.40 39.87 3.36
CA ASN A 133 -26.18 41.07 3.08
C ASN A 133 -25.37 42.32 3.45
N SER A 134 -25.65 43.44 2.77
CA SER A 134 -24.90 44.70 2.82
C SER A 134 -24.80 45.38 4.20
N ASP A 135 -25.52 44.91 5.22
CA ASP A 135 -25.49 45.49 6.56
C ASP A 135 -24.39 44.91 7.48
N ASP A 136 -23.65 43.89 7.03
CA ASP A 136 -22.56 43.36 7.82
C ASP A 136 -21.29 44.18 7.53
N SER A 137 -20.81 44.93 8.50
CA SER A 137 -19.62 45.78 8.53
C SER A 137 -18.27 45.04 8.38
N ILE A 138 -18.25 43.85 7.79
CA ILE A 138 -17.05 43.13 7.44
C ILE A 138 -16.27 43.86 6.33
N ALA A 139 -16.94 44.74 5.58
CA ALA A 139 -16.30 45.56 4.54
C ALA A 139 -15.16 46.47 5.05
N ASP A 140 -15.20 46.87 6.33
CA ASP A 140 -14.20 47.78 6.88
C ASP A 140 -12.85 47.12 7.21
N ARG A 141 -12.77 45.83 7.38
CA ARG A 141 -11.53 45.12 7.77
C ARG A 141 -10.55 44.93 6.60
N TYR A 142 -11.02 44.99 5.37
CA TYR A 142 -10.21 44.75 4.17
C TYR A 142 -10.12 45.98 3.23
N ALA A 143 -10.46 47.15 3.72
CA ALA A 143 -10.20 48.38 2.98
C ALA A 143 -8.70 48.60 2.85
N LEU A 144 -8.15 48.15 1.75
CA LEU A 144 -6.77 48.50 1.37
C LEU A 144 -6.69 50.03 1.20
N PRO A 145 -5.80 50.75 1.91
CA PRO A 145 -5.57 52.13 1.70
C PRO A 145 -4.91 52.35 0.32
N LEU A 146 -5.73 52.50 -0.69
CA LEU A 146 -5.25 52.95 -2.00
C LEU A 146 -5.09 54.44 -1.96
N ALA A 147 -3.85 54.91 -1.87
CA ALA A 147 -3.43 56.29 -1.93
C ALA A 147 -3.75 56.92 -3.29
N THR A 148 -4.99 57.38 -3.47
CA THR A 148 -5.31 58.42 -4.49
C THR A 148 -6.71 58.98 -4.22
N GLU A 149 -6.79 60.30 -4.13
CA GLU A 149 -7.90 61.14 -3.71
C GLU A 149 -9.17 61.13 -4.58
N SER A 150 -9.42 60.13 -5.40
CA SER A 150 -10.57 60.13 -6.33
C SER A 150 -11.31 58.80 -6.45
N ARG A 151 -11.31 57.98 -5.43
CA ARG A 151 -12.06 56.74 -5.50
C ARG A 151 -13.26 56.75 -4.52
N ARG A 152 -14.45 56.74 -5.11
CA ARG A 152 -15.65 56.33 -4.41
C ARG A 152 -15.41 55.00 -3.73
N ASP A 153 -15.66 54.87 -2.44
CA ASP A 153 -15.58 53.66 -1.68
C ASP A 153 -16.47 52.59 -2.35
N MET A 154 -15.83 51.69 -3.07
CA MET A 154 -16.55 50.52 -3.58
C MET A 154 -16.55 49.47 -2.49
N PRO A 155 -17.71 49.06 -1.99
CA PRO A 155 -17.78 48.05 -0.99
C PRO A 155 -17.21 46.74 -1.56
N VAL A 156 -16.15 46.21 -0.95
CA VAL A 156 -15.61 44.85 -1.26
C VAL A 156 -16.57 43.86 -0.60
N ARG A 157 -17.25 43.06 -1.41
CA ARG A 157 -18.10 42.00 -0.93
C ARG A 157 -17.28 40.72 -0.76
N THR A 158 -17.32 40.15 0.42
CA THR A 158 -16.75 38.84 0.68
C THR A 158 -17.71 37.77 0.17
N LEU A 159 -17.22 36.85 -0.63
CA LEU A 159 -17.98 35.71 -1.13
C LEU A 159 -17.49 34.44 -0.45
N TYR A 160 -18.41 33.66 0.10
CA TYR A 160 -18.14 32.36 0.66
C TYR A 160 -18.49 31.26 -0.34
N LEU A 161 -17.62 30.30 -0.55
CA LEU A 161 -17.96 29.11 -1.30
C LEU A 161 -19.08 28.34 -0.60
N TYR A 162 -19.98 27.79 -1.38
CA TYR A 162 -21.16 27.09 -0.88
C TYR A 162 -21.23 25.66 -1.39
N PRO A 163 -20.31 24.75 -0.96
CA PRO A 163 -20.47 23.33 -1.17
C PRO A 163 -21.68 22.80 -0.40
N ARG A 164 -22.27 21.71 -0.89
CA ARG A 164 -23.39 21.03 -0.25
C ARG A 164 -23.07 19.55 -0.09
N LEU A 165 -23.69 18.92 0.92
CA LEU A 165 -23.59 17.47 1.13
C LEU A 165 -24.55 16.73 0.20
N PHE A 166 -24.06 15.63 -0.36
CA PHE A 166 -24.81 14.75 -1.26
C PHE A 166 -24.57 13.30 -0.89
N TRP A 167 -25.53 12.48 -1.24
CA TRP A 167 -25.47 11.03 -1.16
C TRP A 167 -25.13 10.44 -2.53
N GLU A 168 -24.63 9.22 -2.56
CA GLU A 168 -24.16 8.58 -3.79
C GLU A 168 -25.23 8.55 -4.90
N ASN A 169 -26.47 8.23 -4.55
CA ASN A 169 -27.59 8.19 -5.50
C ASN A 169 -27.96 9.56 -6.09
N GLU A 170 -27.60 10.67 -5.45
CA GLU A 170 -27.93 12.02 -5.91
C GLU A 170 -26.85 12.60 -6.85
N THR A 171 -25.67 11.97 -6.92
CA THR A 171 -24.57 12.47 -7.73
C THR A 171 -24.80 12.28 -9.23
N THR A 172 -25.54 11.25 -9.60
CA THR A 172 -25.88 10.91 -10.99
C THR A 172 -26.82 11.90 -11.65
N ASP A 173 -27.68 12.54 -10.86
CA ASP A 173 -28.69 13.49 -11.38
C ASP A 173 -28.10 14.87 -11.71
N ARG A 174 -26.84 15.11 -11.38
CA ARG A 174 -26.16 16.42 -11.51
C ARG A 174 -24.82 16.28 -12.21
N PRO A 175 -24.75 15.88 -13.48
CA PRO A 175 -23.50 15.57 -14.19
C PRO A 175 -22.57 16.79 -14.33
N ASP A 176 -23.12 18.02 -14.26
CA ASP A 176 -22.31 19.24 -14.36
C ASP A 176 -21.66 19.66 -13.03
N TRP A 177 -22.02 18.99 -11.92
CA TRP A 177 -21.46 19.31 -10.62
C TRP A 177 -20.12 18.60 -10.40
N LEU A 178 -19.28 19.22 -9.59
CA LEU A 178 -18.07 18.60 -9.08
C LEU A 178 -18.40 17.88 -7.77
N PHE A 179 -18.13 16.60 -7.70
CA PHE A 179 -18.32 15.80 -6.50
C PHE A 179 -17.00 15.31 -5.96
N LEU A 180 -16.83 15.52 -4.65
CA LEU A 180 -15.68 15.03 -3.90
C LEU A 180 -16.18 14.09 -2.78
N PRO A 181 -15.87 12.81 -2.79
CA PRO A 181 -16.19 11.93 -1.68
C PRO A 181 -15.43 12.38 -0.43
N LEU A 182 -16.11 12.52 0.69
CA LEU A 182 -15.57 13.00 1.95
C LEU A 182 -15.26 11.87 2.92
N LEU A 183 -16.26 11.01 3.12
CA LEU A 183 -16.20 9.89 4.05
C LEU A 183 -17.20 8.80 3.64
N ARG A 184 -17.00 7.62 4.17
CA ARG A 184 -17.94 6.51 4.10
C ARG A 184 -18.35 6.15 5.51
N LEU A 185 -19.64 5.88 5.72
CA LEU A 185 -20.18 5.41 6.98
C LEU A 185 -20.44 3.92 6.93
N THR A 186 -20.26 3.27 8.07
CA THR A 186 -20.62 1.87 8.34
C THR A 186 -21.28 1.78 9.70
N ASP A 187 -22.19 0.81 9.88
CA ASP A 187 -22.76 0.46 11.17
C ASP A 187 -22.65 -1.05 11.39
N GLU A 188 -21.81 -1.45 12.31
CA GLU A 188 -21.64 -2.85 12.74
C GLU A 188 -22.48 -3.16 14.00
N GLY A 189 -23.55 -2.39 14.25
CA GLY A 189 -24.43 -2.56 15.39
C GLY A 189 -24.09 -1.67 16.61
N SER A 190 -23.07 -0.82 16.47
CA SER A 190 -22.67 0.16 17.50
C SER A 190 -23.06 1.60 17.15
N GLY A 191 -23.83 1.78 16.08
CA GLY A 191 -24.22 3.07 15.51
C GLY A 191 -23.32 3.54 14.37
N PRO A 192 -23.77 4.59 13.66
CA PRO A 192 -23.06 5.16 12.53
C PRO A 192 -21.65 5.63 12.89
N ARG A 193 -20.65 5.17 12.14
CA ARG A 193 -19.25 5.60 12.32
C ARG A 193 -18.52 5.67 10.98
N PRO A 194 -17.45 6.46 10.87
CA PRO A 194 -16.59 6.42 9.69
C PRO A 194 -16.04 5.02 9.46
N ASP A 195 -16.08 4.55 8.21
CA ASP A 195 -15.55 3.26 7.80
C ASP A 195 -14.01 3.23 8.00
N PRO A 196 -13.48 2.38 8.90
CA PRO A 196 -12.05 2.30 9.18
C PRO A 196 -11.24 1.72 8.01
N ALA A 197 -11.91 1.20 7.00
CA ALA A 197 -11.27 0.65 5.80
C ALA A 197 -11.26 1.65 4.64
N TYR A 198 -11.95 2.76 4.72
CA TYR A 198 -12.11 3.71 3.63
C TYR A 198 -11.21 4.94 3.79
N ALA A 199 -10.57 5.34 2.71
CA ALA A 199 -9.95 6.66 2.59
C ALA A 199 -10.48 7.34 1.32
N PRO A 200 -11.04 8.56 1.43
CA PRO A 200 -11.39 9.36 0.26
C PRO A 200 -10.13 9.76 -0.52
N PRO A 201 -10.30 10.27 -1.76
CA PRO A 201 -9.23 10.99 -2.43
C PRO A 201 -8.60 12.00 -1.47
N SER A 202 -7.30 11.93 -1.28
CA SER A 202 -6.61 12.70 -0.26
C SER A 202 -5.46 13.49 -0.86
N LEU A 203 -5.29 14.74 -0.42
CA LEU A 203 -4.18 15.59 -0.84
C LEU A 203 -2.85 15.10 -0.25
N TYR A 204 -2.89 14.60 0.97
CA TYR A 204 -1.71 14.16 1.73
C TYR A 204 -1.97 12.84 2.43
N VAL A 205 -0.93 12.04 2.60
CA VAL A 205 -1.01 10.77 3.34
C VAL A 205 -1.38 10.99 4.81
N GLU A 206 -0.83 12.02 5.43
CA GLU A 206 -1.09 12.36 6.85
C GLU A 206 -2.51 12.89 7.09
N ALA A 207 -3.19 13.38 6.05
CA ALA A 207 -4.55 13.90 6.14
C ALA A 207 -5.59 12.83 6.51
N ASN A 208 -5.31 11.57 6.19
CA ASN A 208 -6.24 10.48 6.43
C ASN A 208 -5.61 9.40 7.32
N PRO A 209 -6.22 9.04 8.47
CA PRO A 209 -5.68 8.06 9.40
C PRO A 209 -5.54 6.66 8.79
N VAL A 210 -6.41 6.27 7.84
CA VAL A 210 -6.34 4.97 7.16
C VAL A 210 -5.10 4.92 6.26
N LEU A 211 -4.87 5.93 5.43
CA LEU A 211 -3.69 6.01 4.56
C LEU A 211 -2.40 6.04 5.37
N ARG A 212 -2.36 6.86 6.43
CA ARG A 212 -1.24 6.92 7.35
C ARG A 212 -0.96 5.55 7.99
N GLY A 213 -2.01 4.86 8.44
CA GLY A 213 -1.89 3.52 9.02
C GLY A 213 -1.35 2.49 8.03
N LEU A 214 -1.83 2.50 6.79
CA LEU A 214 -1.34 1.62 5.72
C LEU A 214 0.13 1.90 5.38
N ALA A 215 0.51 3.17 5.23
CA ALA A 215 1.89 3.56 4.92
C ALA A 215 2.86 3.18 6.05
N ARG A 216 2.49 3.42 7.31
CA ARG A 216 3.28 2.99 8.49
C ARG A 216 3.35 1.47 8.62
N GLY A 217 2.27 0.77 8.25
CA GLY A 217 2.25 -0.70 8.19
C GLY A 217 3.26 -1.26 7.18
N LEU A 218 3.34 -0.65 6.00
CA LEU A 218 4.34 -1.00 4.97
C LEU A 218 5.77 -0.71 5.46
N GLU A 219 6.00 0.45 6.08
CA GLU A 219 7.29 0.79 6.71
C GLU A 219 7.73 -0.27 7.72
N ALA A 220 6.84 -0.63 8.64
CA ALA A 220 7.15 -1.60 9.69
C ALA A 220 7.50 -2.99 9.13
N ARG A 221 6.73 -3.46 8.11
CA ARG A 221 7.00 -4.74 7.44
C ARG A 221 8.33 -4.73 6.70
N LEU A 222 8.61 -3.66 5.96
CA LEU A 222 9.87 -3.53 5.22
C LEU A 222 11.06 -3.49 6.17
N ALA A 223 10.96 -2.76 7.28
CA ALA A 223 11.97 -2.72 8.32
C ALA A 223 12.18 -4.09 8.98
N ALA A 224 11.10 -4.85 9.23
CA ALA A 224 11.18 -6.21 9.75
C ALA A 224 11.87 -7.16 8.76
N ALA A 225 11.55 -7.07 7.47
CA ALA A 225 12.18 -7.85 6.42
C ALA A 225 13.70 -7.62 6.35
N ILE A 226 14.14 -6.36 6.41
CA ILE A 226 15.56 -6.00 6.41
C ILE A 226 16.27 -6.62 7.61
N ARG A 227 15.71 -6.49 8.83
CA ARG A 227 16.30 -7.10 10.03
C ARG A 227 16.46 -8.62 9.92
N ARG A 228 15.57 -9.30 9.22
CA ARG A 228 15.67 -10.76 8.98
C ARG A 228 16.73 -11.12 7.93
N LEU A 229 16.89 -10.27 6.91
CA LEU A 229 17.86 -10.49 5.84
C LEU A 229 19.32 -10.20 6.24
N GLU A 230 19.55 -9.23 7.13
CA GLU A 230 20.88 -8.79 7.57
C GLU A 230 21.75 -9.89 8.22
N PRO A 231 21.27 -10.73 9.16
CA PRO A 231 22.10 -11.75 9.80
C PRO A 231 22.65 -12.81 8.83
N ALA A 232 21.95 -13.05 7.73
CA ALA A 232 22.40 -13.99 6.71
C ALA A 232 23.60 -13.46 5.91
N ARG A 233 23.74 -12.14 5.80
CA ARG A 233 24.90 -11.47 5.19
C ARG A 233 26.18 -11.68 6.02
N ARG A 234 26.06 -11.67 7.37
CA ARG A 234 27.21 -11.77 8.28
C ARG A 234 27.80 -13.19 8.35
N ARG A 235 27.09 -14.22 7.91
CA ARG A 235 27.52 -15.62 7.99
C ARG A 235 28.41 -16.09 6.84
N GLY A 236 28.93 -15.17 6.02
CA GLY A 236 29.96 -15.49 5.02
C GLY A 236 29.60 -16.67 4.14
N LEU A 237 28.47 -16.62 3.46
CA LEU A 237 28.25 -17.49 2.33
C LEU A 237 29.04 -16.89 1.18
N ASP A 238 30.11 -17.58 0.75
CA ASP A 238 30.92 -17.29 -0.42
C ASP A 238 30.13 -17.51 -1.73
N GLU A 239 28.92 -16.99 -1.79
CA GLU A 239 28.13 -16.97 -3.00
C GLU A 239 28.21 -15.60 -3.66
N PRO A 240 28.36 -15.53 -5.00
CA PRO A 240 28.33 -14.26 -5.74
C PRO A 240 27.06 -13.50 -5.38
N ALA A 241 27.13 -12.16 -5.43
CA ALA A 241 26.08 -11.22 -5.03
C ALA A 241 24.68 -11.70 -5.48
N THR A 242 24.05 -12.48 -4.62
CA THR A 242 22.86 -13.24 -4.94
C THR A 242 21.64 -12.32 -4.93
N SER A 243 20.55 -12.76 -5.55
CA SER A 243 19.23 -12.12 -5.53
C SER A 243 18.85 -11.59 -4.14
N ARG A 244 19.28 -12.28 -3.07
CA ARG A 244 19.08 -11.88 -1.68
C ARG A 244 19.82 -10.59 -1.28
N GLN A 245 21.03 -10.40 -1.76
CA GLN A 245 21.82 -9.18 -1.47
C GLN A 245 21.25 -7.99 -2.24
N LEU A 246 20.86 -8.20 -3.50
CA LEU A 246 20.16 -7.19 -4.29
C LEU A 246 18.81 -6.81 -3.64
N LEU A 247 18.08 -7.79 -3.14
CA LEU A 247 16.83 -7.56 -2.44
C LEU A 247 17.05 -6.74 -1.16
N LEU A 248 18.07 -7.05 -0.36
CA LEU A 248 18.41 -6.28 0.84
C LEU A 248 18.73 -4.83 0.50
N VAL A 249 19.53 -4.60 -0.55
CA VAL A 249 19.88 -3.25 -1.00
C VAL A 249 18.64 -2.48 -1.45
N ASN A 250 17.78 -3.10 -2.27
CA ASN A 250 16.53 -2.48 -2.74
C ASN A 250 15.56 -2.20 -1.58
N ALA A 251 15.40 -3.14 -0.66
CA ALA A 251 14.54 -2.96 0.51
C ALA A 251 15.05 -1.83 1.42
N ALA A 252 16.36 -1.76 1.68
CA ALA A 252 16.97 -0.71 2.48
C ALA A 252 16.82 0.68 1.83
N ARG A 253 17.01 0.76 0.52
CA ARG A 253 16.78 2.00 -0.25
C ARG A 253 15.33 2.43 -0.15
N THR A 254 14.39 1.53 -0.47
CA THR A 254 12.95 1.81 -0.43
C THR A 254 12.49 2.24 0.97
N LEU A 255 13.02 1.59 2.03
CA LEU A 255 12.72 2.00 3.41
C LEU A 255 13.23 3.40 3.73
N SER A 256 14.43 3.75 3.28
CA SER A 256 15.00 5.08 3.48
C SER A 256 14.17 6.16 2.79
N GLU A 257 13.79 5.92 1.53
CA GLU A 257 12.95 6.83 0.75
C GLU A 257 11.55 6.96 1.36
N LEU A 258 10.95 5.85 1.80
CA LEU A 258 9.65 5.83 2.48
C LEU A 258 9.67 6.65 3.78
N ARG A 259 10.69 6.46 4.61
CA ARG A 259 10.85 7.24 5.85
C ARG A 259 11.03 8.72 5.59
N HIS A 260 11.80 9.07 4.57
CA HIS A 260 11.97 10.46 4.16
C HIS A 260 10.63 11.06 3.72
N ALA A 261 9.88 10.37 2.86
CA ALA A 261 8.57 10.83 2.42
C ALA A 261 7.57 10.98 3.58
N LEU A 262 7.53 10.02 4.51
CA LEU A 262 6.65 10.08 5.69
C LEU A 262 7.07 11.13 6.74
N ALA A 263 8.27 11.69 6.64
CA ALA A 263 8.68 12.83 7.47
C ALA A 263 8.07 14.16 7.00
N TRP A 264 7.55 14.22 5.76
CA TRP A 264 6.89 15.40 5.21
C TRP A 264 5.38 15.29 5.32
N PRO A 265 4.70 16.20 6.05
CA PRO A 265 3.24 16.18 6.19
C PRO A 265 2.49 16.35 4.86
N GLY A 266 3.11 17.01 3.89
CA GLY A 266 2.56 17.31 2.57
C GLY A 266 2.80 16.23 1.51
N THR A 267 3.29 15.05 1.87
CA THR A 267 3.53 13.97 0.89
C THR A 267 2.24 13.49 0.27
N ALA A 268 2.13 13.60 -1.06
CA ALA A 268 0.96 13.17 -1.81
C ALA A 268 0.87 11.64 -1.88
N PRO A 269 -0.34 11.05 -1.76
CA PRO A 269 -0.51 9.60 -1.79
C PRO A 269 0.01 8.95 -3.07
N HIS A 270 -0.20 9.57 -4.24
CA HIS A 270 0.24 9.01 -5.52
C HIS A 270 1.78 8.99 -5.66
N GLU A 271 2.47 9.99 -5.12
CA GLU A 271 3.95 10.03 -5.11
C GLU A 271 4.51 8.93 -4.23
N LEU A 272 3.97 8.79 -3.01
CA LEU A 272 4.36 7.72 -2.09
C LEU A 272 4.07 6.34 -2.69
N PHE A 273 2.92 6.17 -3.34
CA PHE A 273 2.59 4.94 -4.04
C PHE A 273 3.58 4.63 -5.16
N GLY A 274 3.93 5.62 -5.99
CA GLY A 274 4.91 5.48 -7.06
C GLY A 274 6.29 5.05 -6.57
N LEU A 275 6.76 5.66 -5.48
CA LEU A 275 8.00 5.29 -4.80
C LEU A 275 7.99 3.83 -4.36
N LEU A 276 6.94 3.41 -3.64
CA LEU A 276 6.79 2.04 -3.15
C LEU A 276 6.67 1.04 -4.29
N ARG A 277 5.85 1.36 -5.30
CA ARG A 277 5.67 0.53 -6.48
C ARG A 277 6.99 0.23 -7.20
N ASN A 278 7.83 1.26 -7.38
CA ASN A 278 9.13 1.11 -8.01
C ASN A 278 10.08 0.25 -7.18
N GLY A 279 10.14 0.46 -5.87
CA GLY A 279 10.93 -0.36 -4.96
C GLY A 279 10.49 -1.82 -4.94
N PHE A 280 9.18 -2.06 -4.93
CA PHE A 280 8.62 -3.42 -4.92
C PHE A 280 8.77 -4.12 -6.27
N ALA A 281 8.73 -3.40 -7.40
CA ALA A 281 9.03 -3.97 -8.71
C ALA A 281 10.46 -4.52 -8.77
N ALA A 282 11.43 -3.74 -8.28
CA ALA A 282 12.82 -4.18 -8.20
C ALA A 282 12.99 -5.40 -7.27
N ALA A 283 12.28 -5.41 -6.13
CA ALA A 283 12.30 -6.53 -5.19
C ALA A 283 11.62 -7.79 -5.76
N ALA A 284 10.49 -7.65 -6.46
CA ALA A 284 9.77 -8.73 -7.10
C ALA A 284 10.62 -9.43 -8.17
N ALA A 285 11.37 -8.65 -8.96
CA ALA A 285 12.30 -9.19 -9.94
C ALA A 285 13.41 -10.07 -9.30
N CYS A 286 13.85 -9.71 -8.09
CA CYS A 286 14.86 -10.50 -7.37
C CYS A 286 14.33 -11.88 -6.91
N VAL A 287 13.04 -12.04 -6.75
CA VAL A 287 12.41 -13.30 -6.29
C VAL A 287 11.65 -14.04 -7.40
N GLY A 288 11.80 -13.60 -8.67
CA GLY A 288 11.21 -14.28 -9.82
C GLY A 288 9.71 -14.07 -10.00
N ILE A 289 9.12 -13.07 -9.33
CA ILE A 289 7.73 -12.67 -9.58
C ILE A 289 7.70 -11.83 -10.87
N ALA A 290 6.79 -12.19 -11.80
CA ALA A 290 6.60 -11.44 -13.05
C ALA A 290 6.18 -10.00 -12.74
N THR A 291 6.90 -9.01 -13.31
CA THR A 291 6.91 -7.67 -12.75
C THR A 291 6.13 -6.64 -13.54
N ALA A 292 6.16 -6.68 -14.86
CA ALA A 292 5.70 -5.54 -15.65
C ALA A 292 4.17 -5.37 -15.60
N ASP A 293 3.42 -6.45 -15.81
CA ASP A 293 1.96 -6.40 -15.95
C ASP A 293 1.21 -6.64 -14.63
N ALA A 294 1.91 -7.19 -13.62
CA ALA A 294 1.33 -7.53 -12.32
C ALA A 294 1.43 -6.40 -11.27
N MET A 295 2.14 -5.31 -11.58
CA MET A 295 2.28 -4.19 -10.63
C MET A 295 0.97 -3.41 -10.51
N PRO A 296 0.45 -3.22 -9.29
CA PRO A 296 -0.79 -2.47 -9.08
C PRO A 296 -0.63 -1.03 -9.57
N LEU A 297 -1.74 -0.48 -10.08
CA LEU A 297 -1.82 0.92 -10.48
C LEU A 297 -2.47 1.74 -9.37
N TYR A 298 -2.06 3.00 -9.26
CA TYR A 298 -2.67 3.92 -8.33
C TYR A 298 -4.04 4.37 -8.83
N ARG A 299 -5.02 4.31 -7.95
CA ARG A 299 -6.36 4.83 -8.17
C ARG A 299 -6.62 5.91 -7.15
N HIS A 300 -6.80 7.13 -7.62
CA HIS A 300 -7.00 8.28 -6.73
C HIS A 300 -8.38 8.31 -6.08
N ASP A 301 -9.36 7.72 -6.73
CA ASP A 301 -10.72 7.52 -6.22
C ASP A 301 -10.80 6.49 -5.08
N ASP A 302 -9.82 5.57 -5.02
CA ASP A 302 -9.69 4.60 -3.93
C ASP A 302 -8.21 4.39 -3.55
N PRO A 303 -7.60 5.38 -2.87
CA PRO A 303 -6.21 5.30 -2.49
C PRO A 303 -5.94 4.20 -1.45
N ALA A 304 -6.90 3.90 -0.59
CA ALA A 304 -6.74 2.85 0.43
C ALA A 304 -6.56 1.47 -0.21
N GLU A 305 -7.37 1.12 -1.24
CA GLU A 305 -7.23 -0.14 -1.96
C GLU A 305 -5.92 -0.22 -2.74
N SER A 306 -5.48 0.91 -3.31
CA SER A 306 -4.19 0.99 -3.96
C SER A 306 -3.05 0.62 -3.01
N PHE A 307 -3.03 1.16 -1.78
CA PHE A 307 -2.02 0.81 -0.78
C PHE A 307 -2.16 -0.61 -0.23
N ARG A 308 -3.38 -1.16 -0.13
CA ARG A 308 -3.59 -2.58 0.24
C ARG A 308 -3.05 -3.53 -0.82
N SER A 309 -3.22 -3.19 -2.09
CA SER A 309 -2.65 -3.96 -3.20
C SER A 309 -1.11 -4.01 -3.12
N LEU A 310 -0.46 -2.89 -2.77
CA LEU A 310 0.99 -2.88 -2.50
C LEU A 310 1.37 -3.71 -1.28
N ASP A 311 0.58 -3.68 -0.21
CA ASP A 311 0.82 -4.51 0.98
C ASP A 311 0.72 -6.00 0.66
N SER A 312 -0.24 -6.38 -0.16
CA SER A 312 -0.41 -7.76 -0.63
C SER A 312 0.79 -8.21 -1.48
N LEU A 313 1.25 -7.36 -2.39
CA LEU A 313 2.44 -7.63 -3.19
C LEU A 313 3.70 -7.75 -2.32
N LEU A 314 3.89 -6.87 -1.34
CA LEU A 314 5.02 -6.97 -0.40
C LEU A 314 5.00 -8.29 0.36
N ARG A 315 3.84 -8.75 0.81
CA ARG A 315 3.69 -10.06 1.46
C ARG A 315 4.05 -11.21 0.54
N GLU A 316 3.68 -11.13 -0.73
CA GLU A 316 4.04 -12.13 -1.73
C GLU A 316 5.55 -12.17 -1.98
N ILE A 317 6.18 -11.01 -2.17
CA ILE A 317 7.64 -10.88 -2.28
C ILE A 317 8.33 -11.50 -1.05
N LEU A 318 7.84 -11.22 0.16
CA LEU A 318 8.42 -11.75 1.40
C LEU A 318 8.22 -13.26 1.57
N ARG A 319 7.17 -13.85 1.02
CA ARG A 319 6.98 -15.32 0.97
C ARG A 319 7.92 -15.98 -0.05
N GLY A 320 8.22 -15.30 -1.15
CA GLY A 320 9.19 -15.76 -2.14
C GLY A 320 10.64 -15.73 -1.64
N LEU A 321 10.91 -15.03 -0.53
CA LEU A 321 12.14 -15.21 0.23
C LEU A 321 12.11 -16.58 0.88
N LEU A 322 13.26 -17.26 0.87
CA LEU A 322 13.42 -18.55 1.54
C LEU A 322 12.57 -18.58 2.82
N PRO A 323 11.76 -19.60 3.00
CA PRO A 323 10.98 -19.75 4.23
C PRO A 323 11.94 -19.57 5.40
N GLU A 324 11.51 -18.81 6.40
CA GLU A 324 12.30 -18.46 7.62
C GLU A 324 12.91 -19.68 8.32
N THR A 325 12.54 -20.80 7.86
CA THR A 325 12.73 -22.14 8.38
C THR A 325 13.62 -23.02 7.51
N ALA A 326 14.14 -22.56 6.35
CA ALA A 326 15.10 -23.38 5.61
C ALA A 326 16.48 -23.29 6.28
N ALA A 327 16.89 -24.34 6.92
CA ALA A 327 18.23 -24.50 7.40
C ALA A 327 19.05 -25.32 6.41
N VAL A 328 20.34 -24.97 6.26
CA VAL A 328 21.29 -25.64 5.38
C VAL A 328 22.22 -26.49 6.21
N VAL A 329 22.25 -27.76 5.93
CA VAL A 329 23.26 -28.67 6.44
C VAL A 329 24.32 -28.86 5.37
N ARG A 330 25.58 -28.65 5.73
CA ARG A 330 26.72 -28.84 4.82
C ARG A 330 27.27 -30.24 4.98
N PHE A 331 27.61 -30.85 3.86
CA PHE A 331 28.36 -32.08 3.85
C PHE A 331 29.86 -31.81 4.15
N ARG A 332 30.46 -32.74 4.85
CA ARG A 332 31.89 -32.77 5.12
C ARG A 332 32.49 -34.04 4.49
N ALA A 333 33.69 -33.97 4.07
CA ALA A 333 34.39 -35.18 3.62
C ALA A 333 34.62 -36.14 4.80
N ASP A 334 34.27 -37.39 4.60
CA ASP A 334 34.44 -38.49 5.56
C ASP A 334 34.99 -39.70 4.77
N GLY A 335 36.32 -39.76 4.63
CA GLY A 335 36.97 -40.69 3.76
C GLY A 335 36.63 -40.48 2.28
N GLU A 336 36.08 -41.50 1.65
CA GLU A 336 35.64 -41.48 0.23
C GLU A 336 34.23 -40.93 0.04
N PHE A 337 33.54 -40.56 1.13
CA PHE A 337 32.15 -40.16 1.11
C PHE A 337 31.99 -38.72 1.63
N LEU A 338 30.82 -38.18 1.39
CA LEU A 338 30.35 -36.93 1.98
C LEU A 338 29.37 -37.25 3.10
N ARG A 339 29.52 -36.70 4.29
CA ARG A 339 28.67 -36.90 5.45
C ARG A 339 28.07 -35.60 5.89
N ALA A 340 26.78 -35.63 6.22
CA ALA A 340 26.03 -34.53 6.85
C ALA A 340 25.33 -35.02 8.10
N GLU A 341 25.45 -34.27 9.21
CA GLU A 341 24.69 -34.53 10.46
C GLU A 341 23.25 -34.04 10.27
N LEU A 342 22.28 -34.90 10.52
CA LEU A 342 20.88 -34.58 10.36
C LEU A 342 20.34 -34.00 11.67
N PRO A 343 19.63 -32.85 11.64
CA PRO A 343 19.05 -32.27 12.85
C PRO A 343 17.88 -33.11 13.36
N GLU A 344 17.67 -33.09 14.67
CA GLU A 344 16.52 -33.73 15.30
C GLU A 344 15.21 -33.22 14.72
N GLY A 345 14.26 -34.10 14.44
CA GLY A 345 12.94 -33.77 13.91
C GLY A 345 12.87 -33.58 12.39
N LEU A 346 13.98 -33.81 11.64
CA LEU A 346 13.99 -33.70 10.18
C LEU A 346 12.94 -34.60 9.50
N GLY A 347 12.59 -35.74 10.09
CA GLY A 347 11.57 -36.64 9.54
C GLY A 347 10.14 -36.06 9.48
N ARG A 348 9.89 -34.92 10.11
CA ARG A 348 8.60 -34.22 10.07
C ARG A 348 8.59 -33.02 9.11
N THR A 349 9.68 -32.79 8.42
CA THR A 349 9.90 -31.64 7.56
C THR A 349 10.31 -32.08 6.17
N GLN A 350 10.07 -31.26 5.17
CA GLN A 350 10.56 -31.52 3.81
C GLN A 350 12.08 -31.31 3.77
N ALA A 351 12.79 -32.35 3.40
CA ALA A 351 14.24 -32.32 3.17
C ALA A 351 14.52 -32.33 1.68
N LEU A 352 15.49 -31.53 1.23
CA LEU A 352 15.92 -31.44 -0.16
C LEU A 352 17.44 -31.55 -0.24
N LEU A 353 17.94 -32.46 -1.04
CA LEU A 353 19.35 -32.51 -1.39
C LEU A 353 19.58 -31.59 -2.58
N VAL A 354 20.45 -30.61 -2.44
CA VAL A 354 20.81 -29.67 -3.51
C VAL A 354 22.16 -30.06 -4.06
N LEU A 355 22.18 -30.39 -5.33
CA LEU A 355 23.36 -30.79 -6.06
C LEU A 355 23.73 -29.72 -7.10
N GLN A 356 24.98 -29.29 -7.10
CA GLN A 356 25.52 -28.38 -8.11
C GLN A 356 26.38 -29.19 -9.10
N THR A 357 25.89 -29.36 -10.31
CA THR A 357 26.57 -30.11 -11.38
C THR A 357 26.07 -29.66 -12.75
N GLU A 358 26.90 -29.79 -13.76
CA GLU A 358 26.51 -29.60 -15.17
C GLU A 358 25.98 -30.89 -15.80
N GLU A 359 26.12 -32.04 -15.12
CA GLU A 359 25.61 -33.32 -15.57
C GLU A 359 24.12 -33.47 -15.28
N THR A 360 23.43 -34.27 -16.08
CA THR A 360 22.01 -34.59 -15.86
C THR A 360 21.87 -35.50 -14.65
N VAL A 361 21.01 -35.13 -13.71
CA VAL A 361 20.77 -35.91 -12.48
C VAL A 361 20.27 -37.31 -12.78
N SER A 362 19.43 -37.47 -13.80
CA SER A 362 18.94 -38.79 -14.23
C SER A 362 20.07 -39.74 -14.63
N SER A 363 21.15 -39.24 -15.27
CA SER A 363 22.34 -40.03 -15.56
C SER A 363 23.08 -40.46 -14.29
N LEU A 364 23.29 -39.49 -13.35
CA LEU A 364 23.99 -39.78 -12.08
C LEU A 364 23.25 -40.83 -11.22
N LEU A 365 21.92 -40.77 -11.19
CA LEU A 365 21.09 -41.71 -10.44
C LEU A 365 21.05 -43.09 -11.12
N ASN A 366 20.84 -43.16 -12.45
CA ASN A 366 20.71 -44.41 -13.19
C ASN A 366 22.03 -45.16 -13.28
N GLU A 367 23.16 -44.46 -13.35
CA GLU A 367 24.48 -45.02 -13.38
C GLU A 367 25.03 -45.40 -11.99
N GLY A 368 24.26 -45.14 -10.93
CA GLY A 368 24.68 -45.38 -9.55
C GLY A 368 25.86 -44.50 -9.09
N ARG A 369 26.05 -43.35 -9.74
CA ARG A 369 27.14 -42.40 -9.43
C ARG A 369 26.79 -41.44 -8.30
N LEU A 370 25.51 -41.29 -8.01
CA LEU A 370 24.96 -40.56 -6.82
C LEU A 370 24.20 -41.56 -5.97
N VAL A 371 24.77 -41.93 -4.83
CA VAL A 371 24.16 -42.85 -3.87
C VAL A 371 24.12 -42.20 -2.49
N ALA A 372 22.96 -42.18 -1.88
CA ALA A 372 22.75 -41.68 -0.51
C ALA A 372 22.29 -42.82 0.38
N ASP A 373 22.81 -42.90 1.61
CA ASP A 373 22.38 -43.88 2.62
C ASP A 373 22.79 -43.42 4.04
N ALA A 374 22.42 -44.15 5.07
CA ALA A 374 23.01 -43.95 6.38
C ALA A 374 24.52 -44.20 6.32
N PRO A 375 25.38 -43.41 7.01
CA PRO A 375 26.82 -43.52 6.90
C PRO A 375 27.39 -44.93 7.16
N ASP A 376 26.76 -45.63 8.11
CA ASP A 376 27.20 -46.97 8.52
C ASP A 376 26.87 -48.05 7.48
N THR A 377 25.84 -47.85 6.68
CA THR A 377 25.37 -48.81 5.65
C THR A 377 25.86 -48.42 4.25
N LEU A 378 26.27 -47.19 4.01
CA LEU A 378 26.69 -46.69 2.71
C LEU A 378 27.82 -47.50 2.06
N PRO A 379 28.90 -47.92 2.79
CA PRO A 379 29.96 -48.77 2.20
C PRO A 379 29.45 -50.11 1.67
N ALA A 380 28.52 -50.76 2.45
CA ALA A 380 27.96 -52.03 2.04
C ALA A 380 26.99 -51.88 0.85
N THR A 381 26.23 -50.79 0.83
CA THR A 381 25.32 -50.41 -0.27
C THR A 381 26.10 -50.26 -1.58
N LEU A 382 27.23 -49.60 -1.53
CA LEU A 382 28.12 -49.40 -2.71
C LEU A 382 28.77 -50.71 -3.14
N ALA A 383 29.33 -51.48 -2.18
CA ALA A 383 30.00 -52.75 -2.48
C ALA A 383 29.08 -53.76 -3.14
N GLN A 384 27.80 -53.72 -2.81
CA GLN A 384 26.78 -54.62 -3.34
C GLN A 384 26.01 -54.05 -4.53
N ALA A 385 26.38 -52.83 -5.01
CA ALA A 385 25.69 -52.11 -6.08
C ALA A 385 24.15 -52.05 -5.86
N ILE A 386 23.73 -51.87 -4.62
CA ILE A 386 22.30 -51.72 -4.23
C ILE A 386 21.92 -50.25 -4.33
N ALA A 387 20.67 -49.97 -4.74
CA ALA A 387 20.14 -48.60 -4.71
C ALA A 387 20.08 -48.07 -3.25
N GLY A 388 20.62 -46.87 -3.01
CA GLY A 388 20.55 -46.19 -1.74
C GLY A 388 19.15 -45.61 -1.46
N VAL A 389 19.10 -44.51 -0.76
CA VAL A 389 17.86 -43.71 -0.57
C VAL A 389 17.33 -43.29 -1.94
N PRO A 390 16.08 -43.62 -2.30
CA PRO A 390 15.48 -43.15 -3.54
C PRO A 390 15.41 -41.61 -3.57
N LEU A 391 16.02 -41.00 -4.57
CA LEU A 391 16.04 -39.56 -4.79
C LEU A 391 15.26 -39.24 -6.06
N ARG A 392 14.40 -38.25 -5.99
CA ARG A 392 13.61 -37.77 -7.12
C ARG A 392 13.96 -36.32 -7.41
N GLU A 393 14.34 -36.03 -8.65
CA GLU A 393 14.52 -34.65 -9.07
C GLU A 393 13.17 -33.94 -9.14
N ILE A 394 13.11 -32.75 -8.55
CA ILE A 394 11.93 -31.87 -8.55
C ILE A 394 12.29 -30.50 -9.11
N PRO A 395 11.32 -29.77 -9.69
CA PRO A 395 11.52 -28.37 -10.03
C PRO A 395 11.93 -27.55 -8.80
N ALA A 396 12.67 -26.47 -9.01
CA ALA A 396 13.05 -25.59 -7.92
C ALA A 396 11.80 -25.18 -7.10
N PRO A 397 11.74 -25.51 -5.81
CA PRO A 397 10.64 -25.08 -4.96
C PRO A 397 10.53 -23.56 -4.90
N PRO A 398 9.34 -23.01 -4.63
CA PRO A 398 9.15 -21.57 -4.49
C PRO A 398 10.15 -20.96 -3.48
N GLY A 399 10.86 -19.93 -3.90
CA GLY A 399 11.86 -19.26 -3.07
C GLY A 399 13.28 -19.85 -3.13
N LEU A 400 13.49 -20.92 -3.88
CA LEU A 400 14.84 -21.43 -4.18
C LEU A 400 15.28 -21.01 -5.59
N PRO A 401 16.59 -20.71 -5.78
CA PRO A 401 17.08 -20.23 -7.07
C PRO A 401 16.95 -21.31 -8.14
N GLN A 402 16.24 -21.00 -9.22
CA GLN A 402 16.28 -21.82 -10.45
C GLN A 402 17.44 -21.33 -11.30
N ARG A 403 18.51 -22.12 -11.37
CA ARG A 403 19.70 -21.82 -12.15
C ARG A 403 20.17 -23.09 -12.86
N ASP A 404 20.74 -22.93 -14.03
CA ASP A 404 21.41 -24.02 -14.73
C ASP A 404 22.52 -24.60 -13.84
N GLY A 405 22.60 -25.93 -13.78
CA GLY A 405 23.57 -26.64 -12.95
C GLY A 405 23.20 -26.75 -11.47
N ILE A 406 22.02 -26.26 -11.01
CA ILE A 406 21.52 -26.52 -9.66
C ILE A 406 20.30 -27.43 -9.73
N HIS A 407 20.38 -28.59 -9.09
CA HIS A 407 19.36 -29.63 -9.07
C HIS A 407 18.84 -29.85 -7.66
N TYR A 408 17.53 -30.01 -7.55
CA TYR A 408 16.83 -30.26 -6.28
C TYR A 408 16.33 -31.70 -6.26
N LEU A 409 16.77 -32.49 -5.29
CA LEU A 409 16.45 -33.90 -5.15
C LEU A 409 15.68 -34.10 -3.85
N GLU A 410 14.50 -34.67 -3.97
CA GLU A 410 13.66 -35.01 -2.83
C GLU A 410 13.86 -36.47 -2.47
N PRO A 411 14.29 -36.79 -1.22
CA PRO A 411 14.35 -38.16 -0.74
C PRO A 411 12.94 -38.73 -0.58
N ASP A 412 12.74 -39.98 -0.94
CA ASP A 412 11.47 -40.66 -0.61
C ASP A 412 11.34 -40.83 0.92
N ALA A 413 10.48 -40.03 1.51
CA ALA A 413 10.22 -40.02 2.95
C ALA A 413 9.72 -41.37 3.50
N ARG A 414 9.15 -42.23 2.65
CA ARG A 414 8.64 -43.55 3.03
C ARG A 414 9.69 -44.65 2.90
N SER A 415 10.82 -44.38 2.29
CA SER A 415 11.91 -45.34 2.12
C SER A 415 12.48 -45.75 3.48
N GLU A 416 12.62 -47.06 3.70
CA GLU A 416 13.28 -47.62 4.90
C GLU A 416 14.70 -47.09 5.07
N ARG A 417 15.43 -46.86 3.97
CA ARG A 417 16.79 -46.34 3.96
C ARG A 417 16.83 -44.88 4.42
N TRP A 418 15.87 -44.06 3.97
CA TRP A 418 15.77 -42.66 4.47
C TRP A 418 15.44 -42.66 5.95
N GLN A 419 14.52 -43.53 6.39
CA GLN A 419 14.18 -43.67 7.81
C GLN A 419 15.38 -44.18 8.64
N ALA A 420 16.22 -45.03 8.07
CA ALA A 420 17.47 -45.48 8.71
C ALA A 420 18.46 -44.35 8.86
N ALA A 421 18.65 -43.49 7.83
CA ALA A 421 19.49 -42.29 7.88
C ALA A 421 18.98 -41.30 8.94
N LEU A 422 17.67 -41.09 9.04
CA LEU A 422 17.06 -40.27 10.09
C LEU A 422 17.31 -40.78 11.50
N ARG A 423 17.23 -42.12 11.70
CA ARG A 423 17.51 -42.75 12.99
C ARG A 423 18.99 -42.70 13.37
N SER A 424 19.89 -42.80 12.39
CA SER A 424 21.34 -42.66 12.63
C SER A 424 21.76 -41.22 12.92
N GLY A 425 20.87 -40.23 12.65
CA GLY A 425 21.17 -38.80 12.79
C GLY A 425 22.17 -38.27 11.77
N ALA A 426 22.46 -39.01 10.70
CA ALA A 426 23.39 -38.60 9.67
C ALA A 426 23.05 -39.18 8.29
N LEU A 427 23.43 -38.47 7.25
CA LEU A 427 23.33 -38.92 5.84
C LEU A 427 24.70 -38.96 5.23
N GLY A 428 25.05 -40.11 4.68
CA GLY A 428 26.23 -40.31 3.84
C GLY A 428 25.84 -40.20 2.37
N VAL A 429 26.71 -39.62 1.56
CA VAL A 429 26.51 -39.53 0.10
C VAL A 429 27.81 -39.87 -0.60
N ALA A 430 27.74 -40.82 -1.51
CA ALA A 430 28.77 -41.06 -2.47
C ALA A 430 28.44 -40.39 -3.79
N LEU A 431 29.34 -39.56 -4.29
CA LEU A 431 29.22 -38.90 -5.57
C LEU A 431 30.51 -39.20 -6.39
N PHE A 432 30.36 -39.97 -7.46
CA PHE A 432 31.47 -40.35 -8.32
C PHE A 432 31.49 -39.47 -9.56
N PRO A 433 32.35 -38.46 -9.62
CA PRO A 433 32.55 -37.66 -10.83
C PRO A 433 33.33 -38.46 -11.89
N LEU A 434 33.10 -38.15 -13.15
CA LEU A 434 33.91 -38.72 -14.25
C LEU A 434 35.39 -38.31 -14.18
N CYS A 435 35.69 -37.17 -13.52
CA CYS A 435 37.06 -36.65 -13.36
C CYS A 435 37.21 -35.91 -12.03
N GLY A 436 37.94 -36.44 -11.07
CA GLY A 436 38.35 -35.77 -9.84
C GLY A 436 37.50 -36.06 -8.61
N PRO A 437 37.95 -35.74 -7.38
CA PRO A 437 37.23 -35.99 -6.16
C PRO A 437 36.00 -35.05 -6.01
N ALA A 438 34.90 -35.60 -5.48
CA ALA A 438 33.73 -34.81 -5.16
C ALA A 438 34.07 -33.72 -4.11
N LEU A 439 33.83 -32.46 -4.44
CA LEU A 439 34.08 -31.36 -3.52
C LEU A 439 32.86 -31.19 -2.58
N PRO A 440 33.09 -31.08 -1.25
CA PRO A 440 31.99 -30.90 -0.26
C PRO A 440 31.08 -29.70 -0.52
N GLY A 441 31.56 -28.73 -1.28
CA GLY A 441 30.79 -27.53 -1.62
C GLY A 441 29.70 -27.74 -2.66
N HIS A 442 29.73 -28.83 -3.43
CA HIS A 442 28.75 -29.09 -4.50
C HIS A 442 27.46 -29.74 -3.99
N LEU A 443 27.44 -30.20 -2.75
CA LEU A 443 26.30 -30.88 -2.17
C LEU A 443 25.85 -30.18 -0.86
N ARG A 444 24.54 -29.97 -0.71
CA ARG A 444 23.94 -29.36 0.49
C ARG A 444 22.62 -30.06 0.78
N LEU A 445 22.25 -30.16 2.04
CA LEU A 445 20.92 -30.56 2.44
C LEU A 445 20.16 -29.34 2.96
N LEU A 446 19.03 -29.05 2.34
CA LEU A 446 18.07 -28.05 2.79
C LEU A 446 16.93 -28.74 3.53
N TYR A 447 16.46 -28.17 4.62
CA TYR A 447 15.23 -28.61 5.27
C TYR A 447 14.43 -27.41 5.80
N LEU A 448 13.11 -27.56 5.74
CA LEU A 448 12.20 -26.55 6.25
C LEU A 448 12.00 -26.79 7.76
N ARG A 449 12.26 -25.78 8.60
CA ARG A 449 11.84 -25.81 10.00
C ARG A 449 10.38 -25.36 10.07
N ASN A 450 9.51 -26.17 10.63
CA ASN A 450 8.13 -25.75 10.93
C ASN A 450 8.08 -24.79 12.12
#